data_757e094e179fe754f48ac4bc750b3b94
#
_entry.id   757e094e179fe754f48ac4bc750b3b94
#
_cell.length_a   1.000
_cell.length_b   1.000
_cell.length_c   1.000
_cell.angle_alpha   90.00
_cell.angle_beta   90.00
_cell.angle_gamma   90.00
#
_symmetry.space_group_name_H-M   'P 1'
#
loop_
_entity.id
_entity.type
_entity.pdbx_description
1 polymer ?
#
loop_
_entity_poly.entity_id
_entity_poly.type
_entity_poly.pdbx_seq_one_letter_code
_entity_poly.pdbx_strand_id
1 'polypeptide(L)'
;MTSQLIRILLAVSVCFPTNAIGADNNLTPILVFGDSLSAAYGIEEEDGWVNLLGQRVKEENRPYRIVNGSVSGETTTGGVERLPGMLSAYRPIIVILELGGNDGLRGLPLAILR
;
A
#
# COMPACT_ATOMS: atom_id res chain seq x y z
N MET A 1 -26.14 -2.78 -67.93
CA MET A 1 -25.19 -1.88 -67.22
C MET A 1 -25.43 -2.02 -65.73
N THR A 2 -24.72 -2.91 -65.10
CA THR A 2 -24.86 -3.20 -63.64
C THR A 2 -23.75 -2.49 -62.89
N SER A 3 -24.13 -1.44 -62.14
CA SER A 3 -23.22 -0.69 -61.27
C SER A 3 -22.96 -1.53 -60.00
N GLN A 4 -21.74 -2.00 -59.87
CA GLN A 4 -21.24 -2.66 -58.65
C GLN A 4 -20.84 -1.58 -57.63
N LEU A 5 -21.63 -1.44 -56.59
CA LEU A 5 -21.31 -0.64 -55.41
C LEU A 5 -20.29 -1.39 -54.55
N ILE A 6 -19.05 -0.96 -54.61
CA ILE A 6 -17.98 -1.42 -53.70
C ILE A 6 -18.25 -0.83 -52.31
N ARG A 7 -18.68 -1.67 -51.34
CA ARG A 7 -18.75 -1.31 -49.94
C ARG A 7 -17.35 -1.46 -49.31
N ILE A 8 -16.72 -0.32 -49.08
CA ILE A 8 -15.47 -0.27 -48.30
C ILE A 8 -15.86 -0.40 -46.84
N LEU A 9 -15.58 -1.56 -46.25
CA LEU A 9 -15.73 -1.80 -44.80
C LEU A 9 -14.49 -1.22 -44.10
N LEU A 10 -14.64 -0.02 -43.48
CA LEU A 10 -13.59 0.57 -42.67
C LEU A 10 -13.58 -0.18 -41.33
N ALA A 11 -12.68 -1.10 -41.11
CA ALA A 11 -12.44 -1.72 -39.82
C ALA A 11 -11.69 -0.72 -38.93
N VAL A 12 -12.43 -0.04 -38.05
CA VAL A 12 -11.82 0.77 -36.98
C VAL A 12 -11.30 -0.18 -35.91
N SER A 13 -10.00 -0.45 -35.95
CA SER A 13 -9.31 -1.17 -34.87
C SER A 13 -9.21 -0.25 -33.64
N VAL A 14 -10.11 -0.42 -32.70
CA VAL A 14 -10.02 0.26 -31.40
C VAL A 14 -8.95 -0.45 -30.59
N CYS A 15 -7.76 0.12 -30.59
CA CYS A 15 -6.67 -0.31 -29.72
C CYS A 15 -6.99 0.18 -28.29
N PHE A 16 -7.52 -0.70 -27.45
CA PHE A 16 -7.62 -0.41 -26.01
C PHE A 16 -6.21 -0.47 -25.43
N PRO A 17 -5.77 0.58 -24.68
CA PRO A 17 -4.53 0.46 -23.93
C PRO A 17 -4.73 -0.63 -22.89
N THR A 18 -4.07 -1.75 -23.04
CA THR A 18 -3.90 -2.73 -21.97
C THR A 18 -3.07 -2.04 -20.90
N ASN A 19 -3.74 -1.52 -19.86
CA ASN A 19 -3.05 -1.13 -18.65
C ASN A 19 -2.27 -2.35 -18.16
N ALA A 20 -0.96 -2.26 -18.23
CA ALA A 20 -0.06 -3.23 -17.66
C ALA A 20 -0.19 -3.18 -16.13
N ILE A 21 -1.22 -3.84 -15.56
CA ILE A 21 -1.32 -4.19 -14.16
C ILE A 21 -0.40 -5.40 -13.97
N GLY A 22 0.91 -5.20 -13.97
CA GLY A 22 1.82 -6.34 -13.97
C GLY A 22 3.15 -6.15 -13.27
N ALA A 23 3.56 -4.92 -12.92
CA ALA A 23 4.88 -4.69 -12.33
C ALA A 23 4.93 -4.85 -10.79
N ASP A 24 3.83 -4.60 -10.07
CA ASP A 24 3.83 -4.61 -8.59
C ASP A 24 3.57 -5.98 -7.96
N ASN A 25 2.97 -6.92 -8.71
CA ASN A 25 2.63 -8.24 -8.16
C ASN A 25 3.84 -9.17 -7.93
N ASN A 26 5.01 -8.83 -8.48
CA ASN A 26 6.24 -9.60 -8.28
C ASN A 26 7.11 -9.07 -7.13
N LEU A 27 6.77 -7.94 -6.54
CA LEU A 27 7.52 -7.37 -5.44
C LEU A 27 7.06 -7.95 -4.10
N THR A 28 8.01 -8.30 -3.26
CA THR A 28 7.72 -8.88 -1.94
C THR A 28 7.28 -7.78 -0.96
N PRO A 29 6.14 -7.95 -0.26
CA PRO A 29 5.63 -6.92 0.64
C PRO A 29 6.44 -6.79 1.92
N ILE A 30 6.69 -5.54 2.32
CA ILE A 30 7.10 -5.13 3.66
C ILE A 30 5.93 -4.35 4.24
N LEU A 31 5.39 -4.77 5.37
CA LEU A 31 4.28 -4.10 6.04
C LEU A 31 4.82 -3.12 7.07
N VAL A 32 4.45 -1.86 6.96
CA VAL A 32 4.57 -0.89 8.04
C VAL A 32 3.23 -0.83 8.76
N PHE A 33 3.23 -1.07 10.05
CA PHE A 33 2.04 -1.15 10.87
C PHE A 33 2.22 -0.28 12.11
N GLY A 34 1.63 0.90 12.07
CA GLY A 34 1.85 1.92 13.07
C GLY A 34 0.65 2.84 13.28
N ASP A 35 0.91 3.96 13.92
CA ASP A 35 -0.07 4.98 14.24
C ASP A 35 0.05 6.23 13.34
N SER A 36 -0.28 7.41 13.87
CA SER A 36 -0.27 8.67 13.14
C SER A 36 1.11 9.07 12.62
N LEU A 37 2.19 8.67 13.28
CA LEU A 37 3.55 8.97 12.83
C LEU A 37 3.88 8.26 11.52
N SER A 38 3.39 7.05 11.36
CA SER A 38 3.58 6.26 10.14
C SER A 38 2.49 6.49 9.10
N ALA A 39 1.32 7.01 9.51
CA ALA A 39 0.21 7.36 8.61
C ALA A 39 0.36 8.73 7.93
N ALA A 40 1.45 9.45 8.16
CA ALA A 40 1.70 10.82 7.67
C ALA A 40 0.65 11.84 8.16
N TYR A 41 0.12 11.67 9.38
CA TYR A 41 -0.88 12.59 9.91
C TYR A 41 -0.32 14.01 10.03
N GLY A 42 -1.04 14.97 9.44
CA GLY A 42 -0.69 16.40 9.51
C GLY A 42 0.39 16.86 8.53
N ILE A 43 0.86 15.99 7.64
CA ILE A 43 1.76 16.33 6.54
C ILE A 43 1.23 15.73 5.24
N GLU A 44 1.79 16.15 4.09
CA GLU A 44 1.50 15.50 2.82
C GLU A 44 2.01 14.04 2.85
N GLU A 45 1.27 13.12 2.24
CA GLU A 45 1.61 11.70 2.24
C GLU A 45 2.96 11.43 1.62
N GLU A 46 3.33 12.19 0.58
CA GLU A 46 4.62 12.09 -0.12
C GLU A 46 5.81 12.41 0.79
N ASP A 47 5.62 13.25 1.80
CA ASP A 47 6.65 13.65 2.77
C ASP A 47 6.71 12.69 3.97
N GLY A 48 5.75 11.77 4.10
CA GLY A 48 5.73 10.77 5.15
C GLY A 48 6.89 9.76 5.02
N TRP A 49 7.49 9.38 6.15
CA TRP A 49 8.66 8.50 6.15
C TRP A 49 8.40 7.14 5.47
N VAL A 50 7.18 6.62 5.53
CA VAL A 50 6.81 5.34 4.90
C VAL A 50 6.83 5.47 3.37
N ASN A 51 6.35 6.59 2.84
CA ASN A 51 6.43 6.88 1.41
C ASN A 51 7.90 7.06 0.97
N LEU A 52 8.68 7.82 1.73
CA LEU A 52 10.11 8.02 1.47
C LEU A 52 10.87 6.68 1.50
N LEU A 53 10.52 5.78 2.42
CA LEU A 53 11.07 4.41 2.43
C LEU A 53 10.73 3.66 1.14
N GLY A 54 9.49 3.75 0.68
CA GLY A 54 9.06 3.14 -0.58
C GLY A 54 9.83 3.68 -1.79
N GLN A 55 10.03 4.99 -1.86
CA GLN A 55 10.84 5.61 -2.89
C GLN A 55 12.29 5.11 -2.85
N ARG A 56 12.90 5.05 -1.67
CA ARG A 56 14.26 4.56 -1.48
C ARG A 56 14.45 3.12 -1.92
N VAL A 57 13.52 2.25 -1.53
CA VAL A 57 13.51 0.83 -1.93
C VAL A 57 13.47 0.68 -3.45
N LYS A 58 12.65 1.51 -4.12
CA LYS A 58 12.52 1.55 -5.58
C LYS A 58 13.80 2.08 -6.26
N GLU A 59 14.34 3.20 -5.77
CA GLU A 59 15.58 3.81 -6.29
C GLU A 59 16.77 2.86 -6.20
N GLU A 60 16.83 2.06 -5.13
CA GLU A 60 17.86 1.04 -4.94
C GLU A 60 17.58 -0.28 -5.68
N ASN A 61 16.54 -0.34 -6.50
CA ASN A 61 16.11 -1.52 -7.25
C ASN A 61 15.96 -2.78 -6.37
N ARG A 62 15.44 -2.60 -5.14
CA ARG A 62 15.17 -3.71 -4.24
C ARG A 62 13.87 -4.43 -4.62
N PRO A 63 13.79 -5.75 -4.50
CA PRO A 63 12.62 -6.52 -4.90
C PRO A 63 11.47 -6.46 -3.88
N TYR A 64 11.24 -5.28 -3.29
CA TYR A 64 10.25 -5.07 -2.24
C TYR A 64 9.27 -3.95 -2.61
N ARG A 65 8.06 -4.06 -2.08
CA ARG A 65 7.08 -2.97 -2.04
C ARG A 65 6.68 -2.69 -0.60
N ILE A 66 6.45 -1.43 -0.30
CA ILE A 66 6.03 -1.01 1.03
C ILE A 66 4.50 -0.95 1.06
N VAL A 67 3.91 -1.60 2.07
CA VAL A 67 2.48 -1.53 2.38
C VAL A 67 2.34 -0.75 3.67
N ASN A 68 1.69 0.41 3.61
CA ASN A 68 1.41 1.19 4.82
C ASN A 68 0.05 0.79 5.39
N GLY A 69 0.06 0.02 6.46
CA GLY A 69 -1.11 -0.38 7.23
C GLY A 69 -1.35 0.46 8.48
N SER A 70 -0.70 1.62 8.58
CA SER A 70 -0.77 2.50 9.74
C SER A 70 -2.10 3.24 9.80
N VAL A 71 -2.60 3.48 11.01
CA VAL A 71 -3.86 4.19 11.27
C VAL A 71 -3.65 5.20 12.39
N SER A 72 -4.01 6.47 12.13
CA SER A 72 -3.94 7.53 13.14
C SER A 72 -4.78 7.17 14.36
N GLY A 73 -4.20 7.35 15.56
CA GLY A 73 -4.87 7.03 16.81
C GLY A 73 -4.80 5.57 17.24
N GLU A 74 -4.16 4.70 16.46
CA GLU A 74 -4.04 3.27 16.77
C GLU A 74 -3.36 3.06 18.12
N THR A 75 -3.91 2.11 18.88
CA THR A 75 -3.34 1.62 20.15
C THR A 75 -2.81 0.21 19.95
N THR A 76 -2.05 -0.29 20.93
CA THR A 76 -1.59 -1.69 20.88
C THR A 76 -2.76 -2.68 20.89
N THR A 77 -3.83 -2.41 21.62
CA THR A 77 -5.04 -3.25 21.61
C THR A 77 -5.70 -3.30 20.25
N GLY A 78 -5.95 -2.14 19.61
CA GLY A 78 -6.50 -2.09 18.26
C GLY A 78 -5.57 -2.72 17.22
N GLY A 79 -4.26 -2.56 17.41
CA GLY A 79 -3.25 -3.20 16.58
C GLY A 79 -3.31 -4.73 16.63
N VAL A 80 -3.44 -5.32 17.82
CA VAL A 80 -3.58 -6.77 17.99
C VAL A 80 -4.82 -7.32 17.28
N GLU A 81 -5.93 -6.58 17.32
CA GLU A 81 -7.15 -6.97 16.62
C GLU A 81 -7.02 -6.92 15.09
N ARG A 82 -6.32 -5.93 14.57
CA ARG A 82 -6.23 -5.64 13.14
C ARG A 82 -5.08 -6.34 12.41
N LEU A 83 -3.96 -6.56 13.09
CA LEU A 83 -2.74 -7.12 12.50
C LEU A 83 -2.94 -8.49 11.83
N PRO A 84 -3.67 -9.47 12.41
CA PRO A 84 -3.86 -10.77 11.76
C PRO A 84 -4.47 -10.68 10.36
N GLY A 85 -5.46 -9.79 10.17
CA GLY A 85 -6.05 -9.54 8.87
C GLY A 85 -5.07 -9.00 7.85
N MET A 86 -4.20 -8.08 8.26
CA MET A 86 -3.16 -7.50 7.42
C MET A 86 -2.10 -8.54 7.03
N LEU A 87 -1.67 -9.37 7.98
CA LEU A 87 -0.72 -10.45 7.71
C LEU A 87 -1.29 -11.47 6.72
N SER A 88 -2.55 -11.83 6.87
CA SER A 88 -3.24 -12.74 5.95
C SER A 88 -3.39 -12.16 4.54
N ALA A 89 -3.76 -10.88 4.44
CA ALA A 89 -4.03 -10.22 3.17
C ALA A 89 -2.75 -9.96 2.36
N TYR A 90 -1.69 -9.50 3.00
CA TYR A 90 -0.47 -9.04 2.32
C TYR A 90 0.68 -10.05 2.37
N ARG A 91 0.68 -10.99 3.32
CA ARG A 91 1.72 -12.00 3.52
C ARG A 91 3.13 -11.40 3.49
N PRO A 92 3.40 -10.36 4.30
CA PRO A 92 4.68 -9.66 4.29
C PRO A 92 5.81 -10.57 4.80
N ILE A 93 7.02 -10.35 4.29
CA ILE A 93 8.21 -11.01 4.83
C ILE A 93 8.83 -10.24 5.99
N ILE A 94 8.54 -8.94 6.07
CA ILE A 94 8.99 -8.06 7.13
C ILE A 94 7.80 -7.25 7.61
N VAL A 95 7.66 -7.10 8.92
CA VAL A 95 6.72 -6.17 9.55
C VAL A 95 7.53 -5.15 10.35
N ILE A 96 7.34 -3.87 10.04
CA ILE A 96 7.85 -2.75 10.82
C ILE A 96 6.72 -2.29 11.72
N LEU A 97 6.87 -2.50 13.02
CA LEU A 97 5.86 -2.17 14.04
C LEU A 97 6.24 -0.88 14.76
N GLU A 98 5.35 0.11 14.68
CA GLU A 98 5.51 1.41 15.36
C GLU A 98 4.20 1.74 16.10
N LEU A 99 4.05 1.27 17.36
CA LEU A 99 2.88 1.44 18.21
C LEU A 99 3.28 1.66 19.67
N GLY A 100 2.35 2.17 20.44
CA GLY A 100 2.48 2.39 21.89
C GLY A 100 2.39 3.86 22.30
N GLY A 101 2.63 4.79 21.38
CA GLY A 101 2.54 6.22 21.64
C GLY A 101 1.15 6.64 22.12
N ASN A 102 0.09 6.17 21.46
CA ASN A 102 -1.29 6.47 21.84
C ASN A 102 -1.71 5.82 23.14
N ASP A 103 -1.19 4.63 23.46
CA ASP A 103 -1.39 3.98 24.76
C ASP A 103 -0.85 4.88 25.88
N GLY A 104 0.35 5.41 25.72
CA GLY A 104 0.96 6.35 26.65
C GLY A 104 0.19 7.66 26.78
N LEU A 105 -0.21 8.27 25.65
CA LEU A 105 -1.00 9.51 25.65
C LEU A 105 -2.36 9.36 26.31
N ARG A 106 -2.97 8.17 26.25
CA ARG A 106 -4.24 7.85 26.91
C ARG A 106 -4.07 7.38 28.34
N GLY A 107 -2.85 7.28 28.86
CA GLY A 107 -2.55 6.81 30.20
C GLY A 107 -2.90 5.34 30.46
N LEU A 108 -2.83 4.50 29.41
CA LEU A 108 -3.10 3.07 29.53
C LEU A 108 -1.98 2.36 30.33
N PRO A 109 -2.31 1.32 31.12
CA PRO A 109 -1.31 0.59 31.91
C PRO A 109 -0.25 -0.08 31.03
N LEU A 110 1.02 -0.04 31.43
CA LEU A 110 2.12 -0.70 30.73
C LEU A 110 1.93 -2.21 30.54
N ALA A 111 1.11 -2.84 31.39
CA ALA A 111 0.78 -4.26 31.26
C ALA A 111 0.07 -4.61 29.92
N ILE A 112 -0.56 -3.64 29.29
CA ILE A 112 -1.24 -3.82 27.98
C ILE A 112 -0.22 -3.92 26.85
N LEU A 113 0.98 -3.35 27.03
CA LEU A 113 2.05 -3.32 26.02
C LEU A 113 2.91 -4.60 25.96
N ARG A 114 2.61 -5.61 26.77
CA ARG A 114 3.41 -6.84 26.90
C ARG A 114 2.84 -8.00 26.11
#